data_ded29487c82c1908aef56a2e85fe06b4
#
_entry.id   ded29487c82c1908aef56a2e85fe06b4
#
_cell.length_a   1.000
_cell.length_b   1.000
_cell.length_c   1.000
_cell.angle_alpha   90.00
_cell.angle_beta   90.00
_cell.angle_gamma   90.00
#
_symmetry.space_group_name_H-M   'P 1'
#
loop_
_entity.id
_entity.type
_entity.pdbx_description
1 polymer ?
#
loop_
_entity_poly.entity_id
_entity_poly.type
_entity_poly.pdbx_seq_one_letter_code
_entity_poly.pdbx_strand_id
1 'polypeptide(L)'
;MPELPEIETIAQSLQSIVGQRIKKLEIINPVIIKCREFAPVEMEEQAISRVTRRGKFLIILTESDKSLVVHLGMSGRFYLDDPAHPRPKHTHACVLLENGQELRYFDPRRFGGMWLTQDPFKVVAHLGVEPLGSELTCEYLTGILRRRK
;
A
#
# COMPACT_ATOMS: atom_id res chain seq x y z
N MET A 1 0.80 -14.14 -10.72
CA MET A 1 1.54 -12.99 -10.21
C MET A 1 1.40 -11.83 -11.16
N PRO A 2 0.99 -10.65 -10.70
CA PRO A 2 0.94 -9.48 -11.59
C PRO A 2 2.32 -9.13 -12.15
N GLU A 3 2.36 -8.94 -13.46
CA GLU A 3 3.57 -8.56 -14.16
C GLU A 3 3.74 -7.03 -14.16
N LEU A 4 4.93 -6.53 -14.54
CA LEU A 4 5.20 -5.10 -14.57
C LEU A 4 4.17 -4.31 -15.40
N PRO A 5 3.75 -4.77 -16.61
CA PRO A 5 2.73 -4.04 -17.35
C PRO A 5 1.39 -3.94 -16.62
N GLU A 6 1.01 -4.97 -15.86
CA GLU A 6 -0.22 -4.95 -15.07
C GLU A 6 -0.11 -3.96 -13.92
N ILE A 7 1.02 -3.92 -13.23
CA ILE A 7 1.26 -2.97 -12.15
C ILE A 7 1.24 -1.53 -12.68
N GLU A 8 1.85 -1.30 -13.83
CA GLU A 8 1.83 0.03 -14.48
C GLU A 8 0.40 0.44 -14.83
N THR A 9 -0.40 -0.49 -15.34
CA THR A 9 -1.81 -0.22 -15.66
C THR A 9 -2.60 0.15 -14.41
N ILE A 10 -2.36 -0.55 -13.30
CA ILE A 10 -3.00 -0.23 -12.03
C ILE A 10 -2.58 1.17 -11.57
N ALA A 11 -1.28 1.46 -11.60
CA ALA A 11 -0.77 2.78 -11.19
C ALA A 11 -1.40 3.90 -12.04
N GLN A 12 -1.53 3.68 -13.34
CA GLN A 12 -2.16 4.66 -14.22
C GLN A 12 -3.66 4.82 -13.93
N SER A 13 -4.36 3.72 -13.67
CA SER A 13 -5.79 3.77 -13.36
C SER A 13 -6.06 4.49 -12.04
N LEU A 14 -5.11 4.51 -11.13
CA LEU A 14 -5.24 5.18 -9.84
C LEU A 14 -4.82 6.64 -9.87
N GLN A 15 -4.41 7.19 -11.03
CA GLN A 15 -4.11 8.63 -11.10
C GLN A 15 -5.33 9.49 -10.77
N SER A 16 -6.53 8.96 -10.93
CA SER A 16 -7.76 9.68 -10.59
C SER A 16 -7.90 10.00 -9.10
N ILE A 17 -7.18 9.28 -8.23
CA ILE A 17 -7.26 9.54 -6.79
C ILE A 17 -6.27 10.59 -6.30
N VAL A 18 -5.35 11.03 -7.14
CA VAL A 18 -4.39 12.08 -6.78
C VAL A 18 -5.16 13.37 -6.46
N GLY A 19 -4.85 13.98 -5.34
CA GLY A 19 -5.54 15.16 -4.83
C GLY A 19 -6.70 14.84 -3.88
N GLN A 20 -7.15 13.59 -3.83
CA GLN A 20 -8.21 13.18 -2.92
C GLN A 20 -7.66 13.05 -1.49
N ARG A 21 -8.47 13.44 -0.52
CA ARG A 21 -8.13 13.19 0.89
C ARG A 21 -8.57 11.80 1.28
N ILE A 22 -7.75 11.16 2.11
CA ILE A 22 -8.08 9.87 2.69
C ILE A 22 -9.00 10.11 3.88
N LYS A 23 -10.21 9.57 3.83
CA LYS A 23 -11.16 9.67 4.95
C LYS A 23 -10.91 8.63 6.02
N LYS A 24 -10.52 7.42 5.59
CA LYS A 24 -10.27 6.33 6.53
C LYS A 24 -9.36 5.29 5.88
N LEU A 25 -8.42 4.79 6.64
CA LEU A 25 -7.66 3.59 6.28
C LEU A 25 -8.08 2.49 7.24
N GLU A 26 -8.80 1.50 6.72
CA GLU A 26 -9.29 0.39 7.51
C GLU A 26 -8.46 -0.86 7.22
N ILE A 27 -7.84 -1.40 8.25
CA ILE A 27 -7.07 -2.66 8.16
C ILE A 27 -7.97 -3.78 8.67
N ILE A 28 -8.46 -4.60 7.76
CA ILE A 28 -9.37 -5.69 8.08
C ILE A 28 -8.59 -6.90 8.59
N ASN A 29 -7.49 -7.22 7.91
CA ASN A 29 -6.63 -8.35 8.30
C ASN A 29 -5.19 -7.82 8.53
N PRO A 30 -4.78 -7.62 9.79
CA PRO A 30 -3.48 -7.03 10.09
C PRO A 30 -2.28 -7.87 9.61
N VAL A 31 -2.47 -9.13 9.30
CA VAL A 31 -1.37 -10.01 8.89
C VAL A 31 -0.71 -9.54 7.59
N ILE A 32 -1.45 -8.78 6.75
CA ILE A 32 -0.89 -8.26 5.49
C ILE A 32 -0.03 -7.00 5.70
N ILE A 33 -0.06 -6.42 6.87
CA ILE A 33 0.76 -5.24 7.18
C ILE A 33 2.15 -5.71 7.56
N LYS A 34 3.12 -5.47 6.68
CA LYS A 34 4.49 -5.94 6.86
C LYS A 34 5.34 -4.94 7.65
N CYS A 35 4.98 -3.67 7.62
CA CYS A 35 5.66 -2.62 8.38
C CYS A 35 4.66 -1.55 8.77
N ARG A 36 4.74 -1.10 10.01
CA ARG A 36 3.83 -0.09 10.55
C ARG A 36 4.64 0.95 11.30
N GLU A 37 5.15 1.94 10.58
CA GLU A 37 5.90 3.04 11.19
C GLU A 37 4.97 4.11 11.77
N PHE A 38 3.68 4.04 11.49
CA PHE A 38 2.67 4.94 12.04
C PHE A 38 1.33 4.20 12.09
N ALA A 39 0.39 4.74 12.87
CA ALA A 39 -0.95 4.13 12.98
C ALA A 39 -1.78 4.45 11.73
N PRO A 40 -2.65 3.53 11.28
CA PRO A 40 -3.52 3.80 10.12
C PRO A 40 -4.34 5.09 10.23
N VAL A 41 -4.75 5.46 11.44
CA VAL A 41 -5.52 6.69 11.67
C VAL A 41 -4.74 7.94 11.28
N GLU A 42 -3.40 7.89 11.28
CA GLU A 42 -2.56 9.01 10.89
C GLU A 42 -2.60 9.31 9.40
N MET A 43 -3.14 8.40 8.59
CA MET A 43 -3.39 8.65 7.17
C MET A 43 -4.66 9.49 6.93
N GLU A 44 -5.54 9.55 7.92
CA GLU A 44 -6.81 10.27 7.75
C GLU A 44 -6.57 11.77 7.52
N GLU A 45 -7.36 12.33 6.61
CA GLU A 45 -7.30 13.73 6.16
C GLU A 45 -6.02 14.07 5.39
N GLN A 46 -5.14 13.11 5.12
CA GLN A 46 -3.97 13.34 4.26
C GLN A 46 -4.39 13.33 2.80
N ALA A 47 -3.96 14.31 2.04
CA ALA A 47 -4.20 14.34 0.60
C ALA A 47 -3.18 13.48 -0.12
N ILE A 48 -3.64 12.68 -1.07
CA ILE A 48 -2.76 11.87 -1.92
C ILE A 48 -2.08 12.79 -2.91
N SER A 49 -0.74 12.84 -2.85
CA SER A 49 0.04 13.72 -3.73
C SER A 49 0.50 13.02 -5.00
N ARG A 50 0.69 11.71 -4.94
CA ARG A 50 1.20 10.96 -6.09
C ARG A 50 0.92 9.48 -5.93
N VAL A 51 0.62 8.83 -7.06
CA VAL A 51 0.59 7.36 -7.16
C VAL A 51 1.64 6.97 -8.19
N THR A 52 2.57 6.12 -7.81
CA THR A 52 3.66 5.68 -8.67
C THR A 52 3.99 4.22 -8.41
N ARG A 53 4.97 3.69 -9.11
CA ARG A 53 5.49 2.36 -8.86
C ARG A 53 7.01 2.33 -8.91
N ARG A 54 7.58 1.35 -8.24
CA ARG A 54 8.97 0.96 -8.38
C ARG A 54 9.00 -0.57 -8.50
N GLY A 55 9.42 -1.07 -9.67
CA GLY A 55 9.31 -2.49 -9.95
C GLY A 55 7.86 -2.95 -9.81
N LYS A 56 7.62 -3.96 -9.00
CA LYS A 56 6.28 -4.52 -8.75
C LYS A 56 5.62 -3.95 -7.50
N PHE A 57 6.15 -2.85 -6.95
CA PHE A 57 5.58 -2.16 -5.80
C PHE A 57 4.80 -0.94 -6.24
N LEU A 58 3.59 -0.81 -5.72
CA LEU A 58 2.80 0.42 -5.85
C LEU A 58 3.10 1.31 -4.67
N ILE A 59 3.23 2.60 -4.90
CA ILE A 59 3.54 3.58 -3.86
C ILE A 59 2.51 4.69 -3.92
N ILE A 60 1.81 4.91 -2.81
CA ILE A 60 0.88 6.02 -2.65
C ILE A 60 1.52 7.01 -1.68
N LEU A 61 1.88 8.17 -2.21
CA LEU A 61 2.45 9.27 -1.44
C LEU A 61 1.36 10.23 -1.03
N THR A 62 1.47 10.76 0.19
CA THR A 62 0.62 11.85 0.66
C THR A 62 1.41 13.14 0.74
N GLU A 63 0.73 14.24 1.04
CA GLU A 63 1.39 15.54 1.23
C GLU A 63 2.26 15.56 2.49
N SER A 64 2.05 14.63 3.41
CA SER A 64 2.91 14.44 4.57
C SER A 64 4.00 13.40 4.26
N ASP A 65 4.74 12.98 5.28
CA ASP A 65 5.73 11.92 5.16
C ASP A 65 5.13 10.52 5.25
N LYS A 66 3.80 10.40 5.39
CA LYS A 66 3.13 9.11 5.54
C LYS A 66 2.73 8.56 4.19
N SER A 67 3.14 7.33 3.91
CA SER A 67 2.96 6.71 2.60
C SER A 67 2.56 5.25 2.74
N LEU A 68 1.95 4.72 1.68
CA LEU A 68 1.61 3.31 1.56
C LEU A 68 2.46 2.69 0.45
N VAL A 69 3.04 1.54 0.75
CA VAL A 69 3.66 0.68 -0.26
C VAL A 69 2.85 -0.59 -0.33
N VAL A 70 2.52 -1.04 -1.52
CA VAL A 70 1.68 -2.21 -1.76
C VAL A 70 2.38 -3.15 -2.72
N HIS A 71 2.44 -4.42 -2.36
CA HIS A 71 2.88 -5.50 -3.25
C HIS A 71 1.73 -6.49 -3.39
N LEU A 72 1.38 -6.83 -4.63
CA LEU A 72 0.20 -7.66 -4.90
C LEU A 72 0.47 -9.17 -4.83
N GLY A 73 1.71 -9.58 -4.67
CA GLY A 73 2.05 -11.00 -4.60
C GLY A 73 1.64 -11.73 -5.86
N MET A 74 1.02 -12.88 -5.71
CA MET A 74 0.61 -13.72 -6.83
C MET A 74 -0.85 -13.51 -7.24
N SER A 75 -1.71 -13.15 -6.30
CA SER A 75 -3.16 -13.09 -6.52
C SER A 75 -3.79 -11.78 -6.06
N GLY A 76 -2.98 -10.82 -5.65
CA GLY A 76 -3.48 -9.58 -5.10
C GLY A 76 -4.08 -8.66 -6.16
N ARG A 77 -5.05 -7.87 -5.73
CA ARG A 77 -5.68 -6.82 -6.51
C ARG A 77 -5.80 -5.56 -5.68
N PHE A 78 -5.69 -4.43 -6.33
CA PHE A 78 -5.80 -3.13 -5.69
C PHE A 78 -6.62 -2.25 -6.63
N TYR A 79 -7.87 -1.94 -6.23
CA TYR A 79 -8.84 -1.36 -7.14
C TYR A 79 -9.84 -0.46 -6.43
N LEU A 80 -10.45 0.45 -7.19
CA LEU A 80 -11.51 1.31 -6.70
C LEU A 80 -12.87 0.64 -6.86
N ASP A 81 -13.75 0.83 -5.86
CA ASP A 81 -15.12 0.36 -5.93
C ASP A 81 -16.00 1.29 -5.11
N ASP A 82 -17.31 1.14 -5.25
CA ASP A 82 -18.30 1.83 -4.44
C ASP A 82 -18.37 1.13 -3.07
N PRO A 83 -18.24 1.87 -1.96
CA PRO A 83 -18.35 1.24 -0.63
C PRO A 83 -19.69 0.52 -0.39
N ALA A 84 -20.74 0.88 -1.12
CA ALA A 84 -22.03 0.20 -1.03
C ALA A 84 -21.99 -1.23 -1.58
N HIS A 85 -21.05 -1.54 -2.47
CA HIS A 85 -20.89 -2.89 -2.97
C HIS A 85 -20.29 -3.78 -1.88
N PRO A 86 -20.79 -5.01 -1.68
CA PRO A 86 -20.21 -5.91 -0.70
C PRO A 86 -18.72 -6.14 -0.96
N ARG A 87 -17.94 -6.15 0.11
CA ARG A 87 -16.51 -6.44 0.00
C ARG A 87 -16.32 -7.93 -0.26
N PRO A 88 -15.55 -8.30 -1.28
CA PRO A 88 -15.26 -9.72 -1.53
C PRO A 88 -14.55 -10.34 -0.32
N LYS A 89 -14.74 -11.64 -0.15
CA LYS A 89 -13.94 -12.42 0.77
C LYS A 89 -12.46 -12.21 0.42
N HIS A 90 -11.59 -12.16 1.42
CA HIS A 90 -10.15 -11.86 1.26
C HIS A 90 -9.84 -10.40 0.94
N THR A 91 -10.75 -9.48 1.20
CA THR A 91 -10.44 -8.05 1.24
C THR A 91 -9.78 -7.76 2.59
N HIS A 92 -8.54 -7.30 2.56
CA HIS A 92 -7.73 -7.16 3.77
C HIS A 92 -7.55 -5.73 4.25
N ALA A 93 -7.72 -4.76 3.37
CA ALA A 93 -7.62 -3.35 3.71
C ALA A 93 -8.42 -2.51 2.74
N CYS A 94 -8.91 -1.37 3.22
CA CYS A 94 -9.69 -0.44 2.41
C CYS A 94 -9.30 0.99 2.74
N VAL A 95 -9.20 1.82 1.70
CA VAL A 95 -8.98 3.25 1.84
C VAL A 95 -10.22 3.97 1.35
N LEU A 96 -10.96 4.61 2.25
CA LEU A 96 -12.11 5.42 1.88
C LEU A 96 -11.63 6.81 1.52
N LEU A 97 -12.03 7.30 0.34
CA LEU A 97 -11.64 8.61 -0.17
C LEU A 97 -12.76 9.62 0.02
N GLU A 98 -12.40 10.91 0.00
CA GLU A 98 -13.37 12.00 0.21
C GLU A 98 -14.47 12.06 -0.85
N ASN A 99 -14.20 11.55 -2.07
CA ASN A 99 -15.21 11.53 -3.13
C ASN A 99 -16.21 10.37 -2.98
N GLY A 100 -16.08 9.56 -1.92
CA GLY A 100 -16.97 8.44 -1.66
C GLY A 100 -16.53 7.12 -2.25
N GLN A 101 -15.48 7.08 -3.04
CA GLN A 101 -14.94 5.83 -3.55
C GLN A 101 -14.09 5.12 -2.49
N GLU A 102 -13.97 3.82 -2.61
CA GLU A 102 -13.17 2.99 -1.72
C GLU A 102 -12.12 2.23 -2.53
N LEU A 103 -10.87 2.32 -2.10
CA LEU A 103 -9.76 1.59 -2.69
C LEU A 103 -9.58 0.32 -1.88
N ARG A 104 -9.66 -0.84 -2.53
CA ARG A 104 -9.67 -2.14 -1.85
C ARG A 104 -8.44 -2.96 -2.17
N TYR A 105 -7.83 -3.54 -1.14
CA TYR A 105 -6.76 -4.52 -1.28
C TYR A 105 -7.33 -5.92 -1.04
N PHE A 106 -7.34 -6.72 -2.09
CA PHE A 106 -7.86 -8.09 -2.12
C PHE A 106 -6.70 -9.04 -2.41
N ASP A 107 -6.53 -10.08 -1.60
CA ASP A 107 -5.41 -11.02 -1.78
C ASP A 107 -5.73 -12.37 -1.13
N PRO A 108 -6.29 -13.33 -1.89
CA PRO A 108 -6.68 -14.63 -1.32
C PRO A 108 -5.51 -15.42 -0.74
N ARG A 109 -4.33 -15.34 -1.36
CA ARG A 109 -3.16 -16.12 -0.95
C ARG A 109 -2.29 -15.41 0.09
N ARG A 110 -2.47 -14.11 0.25
CA ARG A 110 -1.71 -13.29 1.19
C ARG A 110 -0.19 -13.32 0.96
N PHE A 111 0.22 -13.48 -0.30
CA PHE A 111 1.64 -13.42 -0.67
C PHE A 111 2.12 -12.00 -0.90
N GLY A 112 1.22 -11.05 -1.02
CA GLY A 112 1.53 -9.63 -1.07
C GLY A 112 1.56 -9.02 0.32
N GLY A 113 1.51 -7.70 0.37
CA GLY A 113 1.49 -6.98 1.64
C GLY A 113 1.44 -5.49 1.48
N MET A 114 1.31 -4.82 2.61
CA MET A 114 1.32 -3.36 2.71
C MET A 114 2.35 -2.93 3.74
N TRP A 115 2.98 -1.81 3.44
CA TRP A 115 3.93 -1.14 4.34
C TRP A 115 3.42 0.27 4.60
N LEU A 116 3.25 0.61 5.86
CA LEU A 116 2.95 1.98 6.29
C LEU A 116 4.29 2.60 6.68
N THR A 117 4.82 3.46 5.82
CA THR A 117 6.21 3.91 5.95
C THR A 117 6.36 5.41 5.69
N GLN A 118 7.36 5.99 6.33
CA GLN A 118 7.75 7.38 6.14
C GLN A 118 8.85 7.51 5.08
N ASP A 119 9.39 6.39 4.59
CA ASP A 119 10.48 6.40 3.60
C ASP A 119 10.24 5.30 2.56
N PRO A 120 9.23 5.45 1.70
CA PRO A 120 8.79 4.37 0.81
C PRO A 120 9.84 3.95 -0.20
N PHE A 121 10.64 4.89 -0.71
CA PHE A 121 11.62 4.57 -1.75
C PHE A 121 12.79 3.75 -1.19
N LYS A 122 13.21 4.02 0.04
CA LYS A 122 14.24 3.21 0.69
C LYS A 122 13.73 1.82 1.03
N VAL A 123 12.49 1.71 1.49
CA VAL A 123 11.87 0.42 1.76
C VAL A 123 11.80 -0.42 0.48
N VAL A 124 11.33 0.17 -0.61
CA VAL A 124 11.22 -0.53 -1.90
C VAL A 124 12.60 -0.92 -2.42
N ALA A 125 13.60 -0.04 -2.32
CA ALA A 125 14.95 -0.35 -2.76
C ALA A 125 15.53 -1.54 -1.98
N HIS A 126 15.30 -1.59 -0.68
CA HIS A 126 15.74 -2.71 0.15
C HIS A 126 15.02 -4.00 -0.22
N LEU A 127 13.70 -3.98 -0.33
CA LEU A 127 12.89 -5.14 -0.67
C LEU A 127 13.15 -5.64 -2.10
N GLY A 128 13.55 -4.75 -3.00
CA GLY A 128 13.89 -5.12 -4.37
C GLY A 128 15.17 -5.94 -4.45
N VAL A 129 16.06 -5.82 -3.46
CA VAL A 129 17.30 -6.60 -3.38
C VAL A 129 17.10 -7.89 -2.60
N GLU A 130 16.25 -7.86 -1.58
CA GLU A 130 15.99 -9.00 -0.70
C GLU A 130 14.73 -9.76 -1.13
N PRO A 131 14.69 -11.09 -0.95
CA PRO A 131 13.44 -11.82 -1.16
C PRO A 131 12.34 -11.32 -0.21
N LEU A 132 11.09 -11.32 -0.68
CA LEU A 132 9.95 -11.03 0.17
C LEU A 132 9.69 -12.24 1.06
N GLY A 133 10.26 -12.23 2.24
CA GLY A 133 10.14 -13.32 3.20
C GLY A 133 9.52 -12.86 4.50
N SER A 134 9.10 -13.83 5.30
CA SER A 134 8.51 -13.56 6.61
C SER A 134 9.51 -12.98 7.61
N GLU A 135 10.80 -13.10 7.33
CA GLU A 135 11.86 -12.57 8.20
C GLU A 135 12.03 -11.06 8.08
N LEU A 136 11.49 -10.44 7.01
CA LEU A 136 11.60 -9.00 6.82
C LEU A 136 10.53 -8.29 7.64
N THR A 137 10.83 -8.02 8.89
CA THR A 137 9.93 -7.31 9.80
C THR A 137 10.12 -5.80 9.67
N CYS A 138 9.12 -5.06 10.13
CA CYS A 138 9.20 -3.59 10.21
C CYS A 138 10.41 -3.13 11.01
N GLU A 139 10.65 -3.76 12.15
CA GLU A 139 11.78 -3.43 13.03
C GLU A 139 13.12 -3.62 12.34
N TYR A 140 13.26 -4.73 11.61
CA TYR A 140 14.48 -5.02 10.85
C TYR A 140 14.73 -3.95 9.79
N LEU A 141 13.71 -3.61 9.00
CA LEU A 141 13.83 -2.60 7.95
C LEU A 141 14.13 -1.23 8.54
N THR A 142 13.46 -0.86 9.60
CA THR A 142 13.68 0.42 10.29
C THR A 142 15.11 0.51 10.81
N GLY A 143 15.62 -0.57 11.40
CA GLY A 143 17.01 -0.63 11.89
C GLY A 143 18.02 -0.42 10.78
N ILE A 144 17.82 -1.05 9.62
CA ILE A 144 18.70 -0.90 8.46
C ILE A 144 18.67 0.54 7.95
N LEU A 145 17.50 1.11 7.77
CA LEU A 145 17.35 2.47 7.25
C LEU A 145 18.00 3.49 8.19
N ARG A 146 17.86 3.33 9.49
CA ARG A 146 18.47 4.23 10.48
C ARG A 146 20.00 4.18 10.43
N ARG A 147 20.58 2.99 10.22
CA ARG A 147 22.04 2.83 10.15
C ARG A 147 22.65 3.42 8.91
N ARG A 148 21.87 3.73 7.91
CA ARG A 148 22.33 4.31 6.63
C ARG A 148 22.34 5.83 6.59
N LYS A 149 22.11 6.46 7.71
CA LYS A 149 22.14 7.93 7.77
C LYS A 149 23.52 8.50 7.49
#